data_a3a925d36fe87015287a4b09a3821739
#
_entry.id   a3a925d36fe87015287a4b09a3821739
#
_cell.length_a   1.000
_cell.length_b   1.000
_cell.length_c   1.000
_cell.angle_alpha   90.00
_cell.angle_beta   90.00
_cell.angle_gamma   90.00
#
_symmetry.space_group_name_H-M   'P 1'
#
loop_
_entity.id
_entity.type
_entity.pdbx_description
1 polymer ?
#
loop_
_entity_poly.entity_id
_entity_poly.type
_entity_poly.pdbx_seq_one_letter_code
_entity_poly.pdbx_strand_id
1 'polypeptide(L)'
;MSKNPLTAGARRFIEDAARLLVPWGVPPTAARLYGYLLLSADPVSLDRITTDLEISKSSASVAARLLEQYTLARRHGERGSKRALYGVSDNYEGMLTEQNRLLDALAALLRTGATTGASKKTRDRLEEMAGFYLAIRQAMQSALQQWRAKAPPRS
;
A
#
# COMPACT_ATOMS: atom_id res chain seq x y z
N MET A 1 -29.33 15.87 3.05
CA MET A 1 -28.40 14.90 3.61
C MET A 1 -27.46 15.60 4.59
N SER A 2 -27.59 15.28 5.83
CA SER A 2 -26.63 15.80 6.78
C SER A 2 -25.29 15.14 6.56
N LYS A 3 -24.33 15.89 6.08
CA LYS A 3 -22.95 15.45 6.06
C LYS A 3 -22.42 15.64 7.47
N ASN A 4 -22.15 14.54 8.14
CA ASN A 4 -21.40 14.64 9.38
C ASN A 4 -20.00 15.11 9.02
N PRO A 5 -19.58 16.31 9.41
CA PRO A 5 -18.21 16.71 9.21
C PRO A 5 -17.30 15.75 9.95
N LEU A 6 -16.09 15.57 9.44
CA LEU A 6 -15.11 14.73 10.10
C LEU A 6 -14.87 15.25 11.53
N THR A 7 -14.89 14.34 12.49
CA THR A 7 -14.59 14.70 13.89
C THR A 7 -13.13 15.13 14.02
N ALA A 8 -12.81 15.83 15.11
CA ALA A 8 -11.43 16.19 15.39
C ALA A 8 -10.53 14.94 15.50
N GLY A 9 -11.07 13.88 16.12
CA GLY A 9 -10.33 12.60 16.22
C GLY A 9 -10.09 11.96 14.87
N ALA A 10 -11.07 11.99 13.96
CA ALA A 10 -10.91 11.47 12.61
C ALA A 10 -9.85 12.26 11.84
N ARG A 11 -9.88 13.59 11.91
CA ARG A 11 -8.89 14.45 11.26
C ARG A 11 -7.47 14.15 11.77
N ARG A 12 -7.33 13.97 13.06
CA ARG A 12 -6.04 13.64 13.68
C ARG A 12 -5.54 12.29 13.19
N PHE A 13 -6.40 11.28 13.14
CA PHE A 13 -6.06 9.96 12.65
C PHE A 13 -5.57 10.04 11.20
N ILE A 14 -6.27 10.79 10.35
CA ILE A 14 -5.92 10.96 8.94
C ILE A 14 -4.53 11.59 8.81
N GLU A 15 -4.25 12.64 9.58
CA GLU A 15 -2.93 13.28 9.55
C GLU A 15 -1.83 12.38 10.10
N ASP A 16 -2.11 11.61 11.15
CA ASP A 16 -1.15 10.67 11.71
C ASP A 16 -0.84 9.55 10.72
N ALA A 17 -1.86 9.03 10.04
CA ALA A 17 -1.67 8.03 8.98
C ALA A 17 -0.78 8.58 7.86
N ALA A 18 -1.01 9.84 7.46
CA ALA A 18 -0.19 10.48 6.43
C ALA A 18 1.27 10.60 6.87
N ARG A 19 1.52 11.00 8.11
CA ARG A 19 2.88 11.12 8.64
C ARG A 19 3.62 9.78 8.62
N LEU A 20 2.93 8.68 8.85
CA LEU A 20 3.56 7.36 8.81
C LEU A 20 3.82 6.88 7.39
N LEU A 21 2.90 7.15 6.47
CA LEU A 21 2.98 6.59 5.11
C LEU A 21 3.83 7.40 4.15
N VAL A 22 3.93 8.72 4.35
CA VAL A 22 4.71 9.58 3.44
C VAL A 22 6.18 9.15 3.36
N PRO A 23 6.88 8.87 4.49
CA PRO A 23 8.27 8.38 4.40
C PRO A 23 8.41 7.06 3.65
N TRP A 24 7.33 6.27 3.54
CA TRP A 24 7.34 5.00 2.80
C TRP A 24 7.08 5.18 1.32
N GLY A 25 6.94 6.43 0.85
CA GLY A 25 6.77 6.73 -0.56
C GLY A 25 5.33 6.95 -1.00
N VAL A 26 4.38 7.01 -0.07
CA VAL A 26 2.99 7.31 -0.41
C VAL A 26 2.82 8.83 -0.43
N PRO A 27 2.38 9.42 -1.55
CA PRO A 27 2.18 10.88 -1.61
C PRO A 27 1.18 11.36 -0.55
N PRO A 28 1.32 12.60 -0.05
CA PRO A 28 0.50 13.09 1.07
C PRO A 28 -1.01 12.99 0.85
N THR A 29 -1.51 13.33 -0.32
CA THR A 29 -2.95 13.25 -0.61
C THR A 29 -3.44 11.81 -0.59
N ALA A 30 -2.68 10.89 -1.18
CA ALA A 30 -3.02 9.46 -1.16
C ALA A 30 -2.96 8.91 0.27
N ALA A 31 -1.98 9.32 1.06
CA ALA A 31 -1.86 8.88 2.45
C ALA A 31 -3.05 9.35 3.29
N ARG A 32 -3.48 10.60 3.11
CA ARG A 32 -4.69 11.12 3.77
C ARG A 32 -5.95 10.39 3.31
N LEU A 33 -6.07 10.14 2.03
CA LEU A 33 -7.20 9.38 1.51
C LEU A 33 -7.24 7.98 2.12
N TYR A 34 -6.10 7.32 2.25
CA TYR A 34 -6.05 6.00 2.88
C TYR A 34 -6.54 6.07 4.34
N GLY A 35 -6.06 7.04 5.11
CA GLY A 35 -6.54 7.24 6.47
C GLY A 35 -8.04 7.49 6.55
N TYR A 36 -8.57 8.27 5.62
CA TYR A 36 -10.00 8.52 5.50
C TYR A 36 -10.79 7.23 5.19
N LEU A 37 -10.31 6.44 4.25
CA LEU A 37 -10.96 5.17 3.90
C LEU A 37 -10.92 4.17 5.04
N LEU A 38 -9.85 4.15 5.83
CA LEU A 38 -9.76 3.27 7.00
C LEU A 38 -10.87 3.55 8.02
N LEU A 39 -11.32 4.81 8.12
CA LEU A 39 -12.39 5.20 9.04
C LEU A 39 -13.77 5.10 8.42
N SER A 40 -13.87 4.80 7.13
CA SER A 40 -15.14 4.72 6.42
C SER A 40 -15.67 3.29 6.47
N ALA A 41 -16.87 3.11 7.01
CA ALA A 41 -17.47 1.79 7.14
C ALA A 41 -17.77 1.15 5.78
N ASP A 42 -18.16 1.97 4.80
CA ASP A 42 -18.54 1.53 3.47
C ASP A 42 -17.72 2.23 2.41
N PRO A 43 -17.63 1.67 1.19
CA PRO A 43 -16.97 2.36 0.08
C PRO A 43 -17.59 3.73 -0.19
N VAL A 44 -16.78 4.70 -0.60
CA VAL A 44 -17.19 6.09 -0.80
C VAL A 44 -16.91 6.55 -2.23
N SER A 45 -17.75 7.47 -2.72
CA SER A 45 -17.61 8.06 -4.04
C SER A 45 -16.52 9.14 -4.05
N LEU A 46 -16.01 9.45 -5.24
CA LEU A 46 -15.05 10.56 -5.38
C LEU A 46 -15.66 11.88 -4.92
N ASP A 47 -16.94 12.12 -5.21
CA ASP A 47 -17.60 13.36 -4.80
C ASP A 47 -17.60 13.51 -3.27
N ARG A 48 -17.87 12.43 -2.56
CA ARG A 48 -17.82 12.45 -1.11
C ARG A 48 -16.40 12.67 -0.58
N ILE A 49 -15.43 12.02 -1.20
CA ILE A 49 -14.02 12.18 -0.85
C ILE A 49 -13.61 13.65 -1.02
N THR A 50 -13.96 14.27 -2.14
CA THR A 50 -13.61 15.68 -2.40
C THR A 50 -14.22 16.60 -1.34
N THR A 51 -15.45 16.34 -0.96
CA THR A 51 -16.13 17.14 0.07
C THR A 51 -15.50 16.96 1.43
N ASP A 52 -15.30 15.72 1.86
CA ASP A 52 -14.83 15.42 3.21
C ASP A 52 -13.36 15.79 3.42
N LEU A 53 -12.53 15.60 2.41
CA LEU A 53 -11.10 15.93 2.50
C LEU A 53 -10.77 17.34 1.97
N GLU A 54 -11.75 18.05 1.41
CA GLU A 54 -11.58 19.39 0.87
C GLU A 54 -10.48 19.46 -0.20
N ILE A 55 -10.51 18.49 -1.12
CA ILE A 55 -9.56 18.41 -2.24
C ILE A 55 -10.31 18.44 -3.57
N SER A 56 -9.60 18.71 -4.65
CA SER A 56 -10.21 18.70 -5.99
C SER A 56 -10.56 17.28 -6.42
N LYS A 57 -11.50 17.16 -7.34
CA LYS A 57 -11.91 15.88 -7.90
C LYS A 57 -10.75 15.19 -8.62
N SER A 58 -9.92 15.95 -9.33
CA SER A 58 -8.74 15.39 -9.98
C SER A 58 -7.73 14.86 -8.97
N SER A 59 -7.48 15.58 -7.88
CA SER A 59 -6.60 15.12 -6.82
C SER A 59 -7.12 13.84 -6.16
N ALA A 60 -8.43 13.79 -5.90
CA ALA A 60 -9.08 12.60 -5.34
C ALA A 60 -8.95 11.40 -6.27
N SER A 61 -9.18 11.61 -7.57
CA SER A 61 -9.09 10.55 -8.58
C SER A 61 -7.66 10.00 -8.69
N VAL A 62 -6.66 10.87 -8.73
CA VAL A 62 -5.26 10.46 -8.80
C VAL A 62 -4.87 9.68 -7.55
N ALA A 63 -5.24 10.19 -6.37
CA ALA A 63 -4.93 9.53 -5.10
C ALA A 63 -5.58 8.15 -5.00
N ALA A 64 -6.85 8.02 -5.39
CA ALA A 64 -7.59 6.76 -5.35
C ALA A 64 -6.95 5.71 -6.27
N ARG A 65 -6.58 6.10 -7.49
CA ARG A 65 -5.92 5.18 -8.43
C ARG A 65 -4.56 4.74 -7.92
N LEU A 66 -3.83 5.64 -7.28
CA LEU A 66 -2.53 5.31 -6.72
C LEU A 66 -2.66 4.29 -5.58
N LEU A 67 -3.66 4.48 -4.70
CA LEU A 67 -3.92 3.50 -3.65
C LEU A 67 -4.34 2.14 -4.21
N GLU A 68 -5.08 2.11 -5.31
CA GLU A 68 -5.39 0.86 -5.99
C GLU A 68 -4.11 0.17 -6.49
N GLN A 69 -3.20 0.91 -7.10
CA GLN A 69 -1.93 0.37 -7.58
C GLN A 69 -1.09 -0.21 -6.44
N TYR A 70 -1.15 0.41 -5.27
CA TYR A 70 -0.46 -0.09 -4.08
C TYR A 70 -1.22 -1.20 -3.37
N THR A 71 -2.39 -1.58 -3.87
CA THR A 71 -3.30 -2.57 -3.26
C THR A 71 -3.79 -2.18 -1.86
N LEU A 72 -3.76 -0.89 -1.55
CA LEU A 72 -4.27 -0.35 -0.29
C LEU A 72 -5.75 -0.01 -0.36
N ALA A 73 -6.27 0.26 -1.55
CA ALA A 73 -7.68 0.54 -1.79
C ALA A 73 -8.20 -0.34 -2.91
N ARG A 74 -9.51 -0.55 -2.90
CA ARG A 74 -10.21 -1.33 -3.90
C ARG A 74 -11.36 -0.50 -4.47
N ARG A 75 -11.48 -0.55 -5.79
CA ARG A 75 -12.59 0.09 -6.51
C ARG A 75 -13.78 -0.85 -6.54
N HIS A 76 -14.95 -0.32 -6.17
CA HIS A 76 -16.22 -1.05 -6.23
C HIS A 76 -17.12 -0.39 -7.26
N GLY A 77 -17.74 -1.18 -8.13
CA GLY A 77 -18.77 -0.70 -9.01
C GLY A 77 -20.11 -0.64 -8.27
N GLU A 78 -20.87 0.41 -8.51
CA GLU A 78 -22.24 0.49 -8.03
C GLU A 78 -23.17 -0.05 -9.11
N ARG A 79 -24.04 -1.01 -8.73
CA ARG A 79 -24.94 -1.67 -9.68
C ARG A 79 -25.87 -0.63 -10.34
N GLY A 80 -25.88 -0.62 -11.69
CA GLY A 80 -26.71 0.31 -12.44
C GLY A 80 -26.14 1.72 -12.54
N SER A 81 -24.91 1.96 -12.08
CA SER A 81 -24.26 3.26 -12.11
C SER A 81 -22.86 3.14 -12.69
N LYS A 82 -22.40 4.19 -13.36
CA LYS A 82 -20.99 4.32 -13.80
C LYS A 82 -20.08 4.87 -12.70
N ARG A 83 -20.66 5.21 -11.55
CA ARG A 83 -19.92 5.82 -10.45
C ARG A 83 -19.05 4.78 -9.75
N ALA A 84 -17.79 5.10 -9.59
CA ALA A 84 -16.86 4.26 -8.84
C ALA A 84 -16.92 4.63 -7.36
N LEU A 85 -16.90 3.59 -6.53
CA LEU A 85 -16.77 3.73 -5.09
C LEU A 85 -15.42 3.16 -4.68
N TYR A 86 -14.80 3.71 -3.65
CA TYR A 86 -13.50 3.27 -3.16
C TYR A 86 -13.58 2.90 -1.69
N GLY A 87 -12.97 1.79 -1.35
CA GLY A 87 -12.87 1.30 0.02
C GLY A 87 -11.49 0.74 0.30
N VAL A 88 -11.22 0.46 1.56
CA VAL A 88 -9.97 -0.18 1.97
C VAL A 88 -9.95 -1.59 1.39
N SER A 89 -8.79 -1.99 0.84
CA SER A 89 -8.59 -3.36 0.40
C SER A 89 -8.43 -4.27 1.62
N ASP A 90 -9.07 -5.42 1.60
CA ASP A 90 -8.85 -6.46 2.58
C ASP A 90 -7.70 -7.40 2.18
N ASN A 91 -7.07 -7.13 1.04
CA ASN A 91 -5.88 -7.85 0.62
C ASN A 91 -4.65 -7.20 1.26
N TYR A 92 -4.40 -7.54 2.53
CA TYR A 92 -3.25 -7.01 3.28
C TYR A 92 -1.91 -7.44 2.69
N GLU A 93 -1.90 -8.47 1.88
CA GLU A 93 -0.70 -9.09 1.34
C GLU A 93 -0.17 -8.40 0.09
N GLY A 94 -1.02 -7.65 -0.62
CA GLY A 94 -0.68 -7.13 -1.94
C GLY A 94 0.58 -6.28 -1.95
N MET A 95 0.71 -5.35 -1.00
CA MET A 95 1.88 -4.49 -0.89
C MET A 95 3.12 -5.30 -0.50
N LEU A 96 2.97 -6.28 0.40
CA LEU A 96 4.08 -7.14 0.82
C LEU A 96 4.53 -8.07 -0.30
N THR A 97 3.61 -8.56 -1.11
CA THR A 97 3.93 -9.37 -2.29
C THR A 97 4.78 -8.57 -3.28
N GLU A 98 4.43 -7.30 -3.50
CA GLU A 98 5.21 -6.42 -4.38
C GLU A 98 6.60 -6.13 -3.79
N GLN A 99 6.69 -5.90 -2.49
CA GLN A 99 7.98 -5.74 -1.82
C GLN A 99 8.84 -6.99 -1.93
N ASN A 100 8.25 -8.17 -1.81
CA ASN A 100 8.96 -9.44 -1.99
C ASN A 100 9.55 -9.56 -3.39
N ARG A 101 8.80 -9.13 -4.40
CA ARG A 101 9.29 -9.13 -5.79
C ARG A 101 10.49 -8.20 -5.94
N LEU A 102 10.46 -7.03 -5.31
CA LEU A 102 11.58 -6.10 -5.32
C LEU A 102 12.80 -6.67 -4.60
N LEU A 103 12.60 -7.37 -3.49
CA LEU A 103 13.70 -8.01 -2.77
C LEU A 103 14.35 -9.12 -3.62
N ASP A 104 13.56 -9.92 -4.33
CA ASP A 104 14.08 -10.92 -5.26
C ASP A 104 14.91 -10.26 -6.38
N ALA A 105 14.39 -9.19 -6.97
CA ALA A 105 15.07 -8.47 -8.04
C ALA A 105 16.38 -7.84 -7.54
N LEU A 106 16.36 -7.25 -6.35
CA LEU A 106 17.54 -6.66 -5.74
C LEU A 106 18.61 -7.72 -5.46
N ALA A 107 18.22 -8.85 -4.88
CA ALA A 107 19.16 -9.95 -4.61
C ALA A 107 19.79 -10.47 -5.91
N ALA A 108 18.99 -10.64 -6.97
CA ALA A 108 19.49 -11.06 -8.27
C ALA A 108 20.48 -10.04 -8.84
N LEU A 109 20.18 -8.75 -8.73
CA LEU A 109 21.07 -7.68 -9.20
C LEU A 109 22.40 -7.68 -8.44
N LEU A 110 22.36 -7.84 -7.11
CA LEU A 110 23.55 -7.89 -6.29
C LEU A 110 24.45 -9.09 -6.68
N ARG A 111 23.86 -10.24 -6.95
CA ARG A 111 24.61 -11.42 -7.41
C ARG A 111 25.20 -11.20 -8.79
N THR A 112 24.48 -10.56 -9.70
CA THR A 112 25.02 -10.20 -11.00
C THR A 112 26.22 -9.27 -10.84
N GLY A 113 26.12 -8.26 -9.95
CA GLY A 113 27.23 -7.37 -9.65
C GLY A 113 28.48 -8.11 -9.14
N ALA A 114 28.29 -9.19 -8.37
CA ALA A 114 29.39 -10.01 -7.88
C ALA A 114 30.16 -10.71 -9.00
N THR A 115 29.59 -10.88 -10.18
CA THR A 115 30.23 -11.55 -11.31
C THR A 115 30.87 -10.58 -12.31
N THR A 116 30.89 -9.28 -12.03
CA THR A 116 31.37 -8.26 -12.99
C THR A 116 32.87 -7.95 -12.89
N GLY A 117 33.67 -8.85 -12.35
CA GLY A 117 35.12 -8.61 -12.19
C GLY A 117 35.46 -7.77 -10.97
N ALA A 118 34.56 -7.61 -10.04
CA ALA A 118 34.79 -6.88 -8.79
C ALA A 118 35.86 -7.57 -7.94
N SER A 119 36.50 -6.81 -7.04
CA SER A 119 37.43 -7.36 -6.06
C SER A 119 36.75 -8.40 -5.17
N LYS A 120 37.52 -9.28 -4.56
CA LYS A 120 37.00 -10.28 -3.61
C LYS A 120 36.19 -9.62 -2.50
N LYS A 121 36.69 -8.53 -1.95
CA LYS A 121 35.99 -7.78 -0.89
C LYS A 121 34.60 -7.30 -1.34
N THR A 122 34.50 -6.78 -2.54
CA THR A 122 33.23 -6.31 -3.11
C THR A 122 32.29 -7.48 -3.41
N ARG A 123 32.82 -8.57 -3.99
CA ARG A 123 32.00 -9.77 -4.24
C ARG A 123 31.40 -10.33 -2.96
N ASP A 124 32.25 -10.49 -1.94
CA ASP A 124 31.78 -11.05 -0.65
C ASP A 124 30.68 -10.18 -0.04
N ARG A 125 30.82 -8.85 -0.12
CA ARG A 125 29.80 -7.93 0.37
C ARG A 125 28.49 -8.04 -0.41
N LEU A 126 28.57 -8.10 -1.74
CA LEU A 126 27.37 -8.20 -2.57
C LEU A 126 26.64 -9.52 -2.34
N GLU A 127 27.37 -10.62 -2.19
CA GLU A 127 26.77 -11.92 -1.90
C GLU A 127 26.15 -11.96 -0.50
N GLU A 128 26.81 -11.36 0.49
CA GLU A 128 26.25 -11.24 1.84
C GLU A 128 24.95 -10.44 1.84
N MET A 129 24.94 -9.30 1.15
CA MET A 129 23.73 -8.48 1.03
C MET A 129 22.61 -9.23 0.34
N ALA A 130 22.90 -9.94 -0.75
CA ALA A 130 21.92 -10.75 -1.45
C ALA A 130 21.32 -11.82 -0.54
N GLY A 131 22.17 -12.51 0.22
CA GLY A 131 21.74 -13.51 1.18
C GLY A 131 20.83 -12.93 2.26
N PHE A 132 21.15 -11.74 2.76
CA PHE A 132 20.33 -11.05 3.75
C PHE A 132 18.91 -10.76 3.20
N TYR A 133 18.84 -10.16 2.01
CA TYR A 133 17.52 -9.82 1.43
C TYR A 133 16.70 -11.05 1.12
N LEU A 134 17.32 -12.16 0.66
CA LEU A 134 16.62 -13.40 0.44
C LEU A 134 16.12 -14.03 1.74
N ALA A 135 16.88 -13.94 2.82
CA ALA A 135 16.46 -14.44 4.13
C ALA A 135 15.22 -13.68 4.64
N ILE A 136 15.22 -12.34 4.50
CA ILE A 136 14.06 -11.51 4.87
C ILE A 136 12.85 -11.88 4.01
N ARG A 137 13.06 -12.03 2.71
CA ARG A 137 11.99 -12.40 1.78
C ARG A 137 11.38 -13.75 2.12
N GLN A 138 12.19 -14.75 2.46
CA GLN A 138 11.70 -16.07 2.87
C GLN A 138 10.93 -16.01 4.18
N ALA A 139 11.41 -15.26 5.15
CA ALA A 139 10.70 -15.07 6.42
C ALA A 139 9.33 -14.45 6.20
N MET A 140 9.26 -13.44 5.34
CA MET A 140 7.99 -12.78 5.00
C MET A 140 7.03 -13.74 4.30
N GLN A 141 7.54 -14.53 3.35
CA GLN A 141 6.72 -15.52 2.65
C GLN A 141 6.15 -16.56 3.63
N SER A 142 6.96 -17.05 4.56
CA SER A 142 6.49 -18.00 5.58
C SER A 142 5.43 -17.38 6.48
N ALA A 143 5.62 -16.12 6.88
CA ALA A 143 4.64 -15.41 7.70
C ALA A 143 3.31 -15.23 6.96
N LEU A 144 3.35 -14.91 5.67
CA LEU A 144 2.15 -14.78 4.84
C LEU A 144 1.42 -16.11 4.69
N GLN A 145 2.15 -17.22 4.49
CA GLN A 145 1.55 -18.55 4.41
C GLN A 145 0.85 -18.92 5.72
N GLN A 146 1.48 -18.64 6.85
CA GLN A 146 0.88 -18.88 8.17
C GLN A 146 -0.38 -18.04 8.37
N TRP A 147 -0.34 -16.79 7.94
CA TRP A 147 -1.50 -15.90 8.01
C TRP A 147 -2.67 -16.44 7.20
N ARG A 148 -2.42 -16.86 5.95
CA ARG A 148 -3.44 -17.42 5.06
C ARG A 148 -4.09 -18.67 5.66
N ALA A 149 -3.30 -19.52 6.30
CA ALA A 149 -3.80 -20.75 6.92
C ALA A 149 -4.73 -20.47 8.11
N LYS A 150 -4.55 -19.34 8.79
CA LYS A 150 -5.34 -18.95 9.97
C LYS A 150 -6.47 -17.98 9.66
N ALA A 151 -6.43 -17.33 8.49
CA ALA A 151 -7.43 -16.32 8.15
C ALA A 151 -8.78 -16.97 7.87
N PRO A 152 -9.90 -16.38 8.35
CA PRO A 152 -11.22 -16.90 7.99
C PRO A 152 -11.48 -16.70 6.50
N PRO A 153 -12.34 -17.53 5.87
CA PRO A 153 -12.68 -17.34 4.47
C PRO A 153 -13.25 -15.92 4.26
N ARG A 154 -12.76 -15.23 3.25
CA ARG A 154 -13.27 -13.91 2.88
C ARG A 154 -14.37 -14.09 1.85
N SER A 155 -15.50 -13.52 2.16
CA SER A 155 -16.63 -13.51 1.24
C SER A 155 -16.44 -12.45 0.14
#